data_20525cf3bcd0068d116d7b3eb204689d
#
_entry.id   20525cf3bcd0068d116d7b3eb204689d
#
_cell.length_a   1.000
_cell.length_b   1.000
_cell.length_c   1.000
_cell.angle_alpha   90.00
_cell.angle_beta   90.00
_cell.angle_gamma   90.00
#
_symmetry.space_group_name_H-M   'P 1'
#
loop_
_entity.id
_entity.type
_entity.pdbx_description
1 polymer ?
#
loop_
_entity_poly.entity_id
_entity_poly.type
_entity_poly.pdbx_seq_one_letter_code
_entity_poly.pdbx_strand_id
1 'polypeptide(L)'
;RLFCSKAYSESADYQAFWDKLNQGQFDTGEYIRLGKNGDAVYIRASYNPILDKDGQPYKVIKIASDVTALKLEAAESHGKVKAIELSQGTIEFDMDGTVITANETFLNIIGYSLDEVKGKHHRMFCDDAYSESAEYTDFWAALRSGSFQRGEFKRIGKNGREVLLRATYNPIFNLKDEPVRVLKIADDVSTQRRMENEREKQQTLIMEMSTPVMQLWDNILLLPVVGLVDSKRVQLIMETALQKILDYQAKLLILDIQGVPAVDSAVANHLIQITKATRLMGCTSIVTGISPEISQALVNLGIDLGNIQTQATLKDGVSFSLANLGMKLHQINVDA
;
A
#
# COMPACT_ATOMS: atom_id res chain seq x y z
N ARG A 1 -27.35 -28.11 43.82
CA ARG A 1 -27.70 -28.50 42.44
C ARG A 1 -28.39 -27.37 41.67
N LEU A 2 -29.19 -26.51 42.35
CA LEU A 2 -30.00 -25.45 41.72
C LEU A 2 -29.18 -24.48 40.82
N PHE A 3 -27.96 -24.16 41.19
CA PHE A 3 -27.09 -23.23 40.48
C PHE A 3 -26.04 -23.92 39.61
N CYS A 4 -26.16 -25.21 39.36
CA CYS A 4 -25.22 -25.99 38.59
C CYS A 4 -25.88 -26.55 37.32
N SER A 5 -25.12 -26.70 36.24
CA SER A 5 -25.60 -27.45 35.10
C SER A 5 -25.87 -28.90 35.47
N LYS A 6 -26.82 -29.55 34.79
CA LYS A 6 -27.14 -30.94 35.02
C LYS A 6 -25.90 -31.84 34.85
N ALA A 7 -25.14 -31.63 33.78
CA ALA A 7 -23.91 -32.36 33.49
C ALA A 7 -22.88 -32.27 34.63
N TYR A 8 -22.66 -31.08 35.19
CA TYR A 8 -21.74 -30.91 36.32
C TYR A 8 -22.30 -31.52 37.61
N SER A 9 -23.60 -31.31 37.92
CA SER A 9 -24.20 -31.82 39.16
C SER A 9 -24.33 -33.34 39.23
N GLU A 10 -24.16 -34.03 38.08
CA GLU A 10 -24.15 -35.50 37.99
C GLU A 10 -22.72 -36.05 37.77
N SER A 11 -21.69 -35.18 37.73
CA SER A 11 -20.30 -35.57 37.53
C SER A 11 -19.61 -36.09 38.80
N ALA A 12 -18.54 -36.85 38.62
CA ALA A 12 -17.65 -37.28 39.69
C ALA A 12 -16.99 -36.08 40.41
N ASP A 13 -16.68 -35.02 39.66
CA ASP A 13 -16.06 -33.79 40.19
C ASP A 13 -16.99 -33.08 41.19
N TYR A 14 -18.29 -33.07 40.93
CA TYR A 14 -19.27 -32.51 41.85
C TYR A 14 -19.37 -33.34 43.14
N GLN A 15 -19.29 -34.66 43.04
CA GLN A 15 -19.27 -35.54 44.21
C GLN A 15 -17.98 -35.31 45.01
N ALA A 16 -16.82 -35.32 44.35
CA ALA A 16 -15.53 -35.08 45.01
C ALA A 16 -15.48 -33.71 45.72
N PHE A 17 -16.05 -32.67 45.07
CA PHE A 17 -16.17 -31.34 45.68
C PHE A 17 -16.93 -31.38 47.01
N TRP A 18 -18.07 -32.08 47.07
CA TRP A 18 -18.86 -32.21 48.32
C TRP A 18 -18.20 -33.12 49.34
N ASP A 19 -17.55 -34.19 48.93
CA ASP A 19 -16.79 -35.09 49.80
C ASP A 19 -15.66 -34.36 50.51
N LYS A 20 -14.95 -33.48 49.81
CA LYS A 20 -13.92 -32.60 50.34
C LYS A 20 -14.47 -31.67 51.43
N LEU A 21 -15.61 -31.01 51.17
CA LEU A 21 -16.26 -30.12 52.12
C LEU A 21 -16.79 -30.89 53.35
N ASN A 22 -17.31 -32.11 53.16
CA ASN A 22 -17.79 -32.99 54.25
C ASN A 22 -16.65 -33.52 55.12
N GLN A 23 -15.40 -33.50 54.60
CA GLN A 23 -14.20 -33.80 55.38
C GLN A 23 -13.67 -32.59 56.17
N GLY A 24 -14.41 -31.48 56.18
CA GLY A 24 -13.97 -30.25 56.84
C GLY A 24 -12.92 -29.42 56.03
N GLN A 25 -12.63 -29.81 54.81
CA GLN A 25 -11.67 -29.08 53.93
C GLN A 25 -12.41 -27.99 53.16
N PHE A 26 -11.82 -26.79 53.11
CA PHE A 26 -12.35 -25.70 52.27
C PHE A 26 -12.02 -25.92 50.81
N ASP A 27 -12.79 -25.29 49.92
CA ASP A 27 -12.52 -25.27 48.49
C ASP A 27 -12.62 -23.84 47.98
N THR A 28 -11.65 -23.44 47.15
CA THR A 28 -11.59 -22.09 46.56
C THR A 28 -11.19 -22.17 45.10
N GLY A 29 -11.83 -21.36 44.29
CA GLY A 29 -11.55 -21.35 42.86
C GLY A 29 -12.53 -20.49 42.05
N GLU A 30 -12.49 -20.69 40.76
CA GLU A 30 -13.46 -20.12 39.83
C GLU A 30 -14.46 -21.20 39.41
N TYR A 31 -15.73 -20.85 39.43
CA TYR A 31 -16.80 -21.80 39.15
C TYR A 31 -17.81 -21.18 38.19
N ILE A 32 -18.37 -22.01 37.33
CA ILE A 32 -19.51 -21.64 36.49
C ILE A 32 -20.80 -22.02 37.25
N ARG A 33 -21.71 -21.08 37.38
CA ARG A 33 -23.02 -21.28 37.98
C ARG A 33 -24.11 -20.80 37.03
N LEU A 34 -25.32 -21.29 37.22
CA LEU A 34 -26.47 -20.87 36.44
C LEU A 34 -27.25 -19.78 37.17
N GLY A 35 -27.50 -18.69 36.49
CA GLY A 35 -28.42 -17.64 36.91
C GLY A 35 -29.88 -18.07 36.79
N LYS A 36 -30.81 -17.21 37.19
CA LYS A 36 -32.27 -17.47 37.19
C LYS A 36 -32.80 -17.86 35.81
N ASN A 37 -32.23 -17.28 34.73
CA ASN A 37 -32.67 -17.51 33.36
C ASN A 37 -31.88 -18.62 32.67
N GLY A 38 -31.00 -19.33 33.38
CA GLY A 38 -30.10 -20.34 32.79
C GLY A 38 -28.80 -19.80 32.26
N ASP A 39 -28.53 -18.48 32.33
CA ASP A 39 -27.32 -17.87 31.90
C ASP A 39 -26.12 -18.30 32.74
N ALA A 40 -24.96 -18.45 32.09
CA ALA A 40 -23.73 -18.78 32.80
C ALA A 40 -23.21 -17.57 33.58
N VAL A 41 -23.00 -17.73 34.86
CA VAL A 41 -22.40 -16.77 35.79
C VAL A 41 -21.05 -17.31 36.23
N TYR A 42 -19.99 -16.59 35.94
CA TYR A 42 -18.63 -16.92 36.37
C TYR A 42 -18.39 -16.29 37.73
N ILE A 43 -18.14 -17.13 38.73
CA ILE A 43 -17.90 -16.65 40.08
C ILE A 43 -16.52 -17.08 40.56
N ARG A 44 -15.84 -16.23 41.29
CA ARG A 44 -14.71 -16.58 42.13
C ARG A 44 -15.23 -16.77 43.52
N ALA A 45 -15.09 -17.97 44.04
CA ALA A 45 -15.74 -18.32 45.30
C ALA A 45 -14.85 -19.15 46.22
N SER A 46 -15.12 -19.02 47.54
CA SER A 46 -14.59 -19.86 48.59
C SER A 46 -15.77 -20.53 49.31
N TYR A 47 -15.68 -21.84 49.46
CA TYR A 47 -16.63 -22.66 50.20
C TYR A 47 -15.94 -23.14 51.48
N ASN A 48 -16.46 -22.74 52.64
CA ASN A 48 -15.82 -22.96 53.91
C ASN A 48 -16.78 -23.77 54.81
N PRO A 49 -16.42 -25.02 55.17
CA PRO A 49 -17.19 -25.79 56.14
C PRO A 49 -17.17 -25.13 57.52
N ILE A 50 -18.31 -25.08 58.12
CA ILE A 50 -18.46 -24.72 59.55
C ILE A 50 -18.56 -26.02 60.34
N LEU A 51 -17.67 -26.15 61.28
CA LEU A 51 -17.62 -27.34 62.18
C LEU A 51 -18.47 -27.11 63.46
N ASP A 52 -19.07 -28.14 63.91
CA ASP A 52 -19.72 -28.15 65.23
C ASP A 52 -18.69 -28.31 66.38
N LYS A 53 -19.17 -28.40 67.60
CA LYS A 53 -18.32 -28.58 68.81
C LYS A 53 -17.58 -29.93 68.84
N ASP A 54 -17.98 -30.88 68.01
CA ASP A 54 -17.37 -32.21 67.92
C ASP A 54 -16.43 -32.27 66.68
N GLY A 55 -16.22 -31.15 66.02
CA GLY A 55 -15.32 -31.03 64.86
C GLY A 55 -15.94 -31.53 63.54
N GLN A 56 -17.25 -31.78 63.49
CA GLN A 56 -17.94 -32.30 62.35
C GLN A 56 -18.51 -31.14 61.49
N PRO A 57 -18.34 -31.17 60.14
CA PRO A 57 -18.96 -30.18 59.27
C PRO A 57 -20.49 -30.30 59.26
N TYR A 58 -21.18 -29.25 59.70
CA TYR A 58 -22.65 -29.23 59.71
C TYR A 58 -23.22 -28.19 58.73
N LYS A 59 -22.40 -27.28 58.24
CA LYS A 59 -22.83 -26.20 57.34
C LYS A 59 -21.65 -25.75 56.45
N VAL A 60 -21.96 -25.22 55.29
CA VAL A 60 -20.94 -24.58 54.40
C VAL A 60 -21.33 -23.13 54.17
N ILE A 61 -20.40 -22.21 54.45
CA ILE A 61 -20.50 -20.81 54.03
C ILE A 61 -19.80 -20.64 52.68
N LYS A 62 -20.50 -20.05 51.73
CA LYS A 62 -19.95 -19.64 50.46
C LYS A 62 -19.81 -18.12 50.42
N ILE A 63 -18.62 -17.64 50.11
CA ILE A 63 -18.35 -16.25 49.77
C ILE A 63 -17.97 -16.23 48.29
N ALA A 64 -18.64 -15.38 47.51
CA ALA A 64 -18.42 -15.36 46.05
C ALA A 64 -18.49 -13.94 45.52
N SER A 65 -17.63 -13.67 44.53
CA SER A 65 -17.68 -12.49 43.71
C SER A 65 -18.04 -12.88 42.26
N ASP A 66 -18.92 -12.12 41.63
CA ASP A 66 -19.25 -12.27 40.23
C ASP A 66 -18.08 -11.67 39.40
N VAL A 67 -17.49 -12.49 38.56
CA VAL A 67 -16.38 -12.10 37.65
C VAL A 67 -16.79 -12.27 36.20
N THR A 68 -18.08 -12.39 35.89
CA THR A 68 -18.61 -12.63 34.55
C THR A 68 -18.21 -11.52 33.59
N ALA A 69 -18.43 -10.25 33.98
CA ALA A 69 -18.07 -9.11 33.13
C ALA A 69 -16.56 -9.11 32.82
N LEU A 70 -15.71 -9.31 33.79
CA LEU A 70 -14.26 -9.38 33.64
C LEU A 70 -13.82 -10.51 32.67
N LYS A 71 -14.46 -11.70 32.81
CA LYS A 71 -14.19 -12.85 31.95
C LYS A 71 -14.61 -12.61 30.49
N LEU A 72 -15.78 -12.00 30.30
CA LEU A 72 -16.28 -11.67 28.96
C LEU A 72 -15.39 -10.62 28.28
N GLU A 73 -15.01 -9.58 28.99
CA GLU A 73 -14.12 -8.55 28.48
C GLU A 73 -12.74 -9.11 28.09
N ALA A 74 -12.17 -9.95 28.97
CA ALA A 74 -10.90 -10.62 28.69
C ALA A 74 -11.01 -11.55 27.46
N ALA A 75 -12.11 -12.32 27.35
CA ALA A 75 -12.34 -13.20 26.20
C ALA A 75 -12.52 -12.41 24.89
N GLU A 76 -13.27 -11.31 24.93
CA GLU A 76 -13.45 -10.43 23.78
C GLU A 76 -12.11 -9.81 23.33
N SER A 77 -11.34 -9.28 24.27
CA SER A 77 -10.02 -8.69 23.99
C SER A 77 -9.06 -9.74 23.40
N HIS A 78 -9.03 -10.94 23.97
CA HIS A 78 -8.23 -12.05 23.45
C HIS A 78 -8.69 -12.46 22.03
N GLY A 79 -10.00 -12.51 21.80
CA GLY A 79 -10.57 -12.80 20.49
C GLY A 79 -10.16 -11.77 19.42
N LYS A 80 -10.17 -10.48 19.77
CA LYS A 80 -9.72 -9.39 18.88
C LYS A 80 -8.24 -9.52 18.53
N VAL A 81 -7.38 -9.75 19.52
CA VAL A 81 -5.94 -9.96 19.29
C VAL A 81 -5.70 -11.15 18.38
N LYS A 82 -6.35 -12.28 18.66
CA LYS A 82 -6.21 -13.50 17.85
C LYS A 82 -6.68 -13.30 16.41
N ALA A 83 -7.73 -12.52 16.18
CA ALA A 83 -8.19 -12.19 14.82
C ALA A 83 -7.14 -11.38 14.03
N ILE A 84 -6.46 -10.43 14.67
CA ILE A 84 -5.35 -9.67 14.06
C ILE A 84 -4.18 -10.61 13.75
N GLU A 85 -3.79 -11.46 14.69
CA GLU A 85 -2.67 -12.41 14.52
C GLU A 85 -2.87 -13.41 13.39
N LEU A 86 -4.13 -13.77 13.08
CA LEU A 86 -4.44 -14.66 11.94
C LEU A 86 -4.29 -13.98 10.59
N SER A 87 -4.49 -12.67 10.51
CA SER A 87 -4.52 -11.92 9.24
C SER A 87 -3.25 -11.14 8.97
N GLN A 88 -2.52 -10.72 10.00
CA GLN A 88 -1.35 -9.84 9.88
C GLN A 88 -0.13 -10.43 10.60
N GLY A 89 1.04 -10.10 10.09
CA GLY A 89 2.29 -10.43 10.78
C GLY A 89 2.47 -9.55 12.01
N THR A 90 2.66 -10.17 13.19
CA THR A 90 2.92 -9.45 14.44
C THR A 90 4.24 -9.88 15.06
N ILE A 91 4.97 -8.90 15.60
CA ILE A 91 6.20 -9.14 16.37
C ILE A 91 6.28 -8.11 17.50
N GLU A 92 6.64 -8.58 18.68
CA GLU A 92 6.84 -7.74 19.87
C GLU A 92 8.32 -7.57 20.19
N PHE A 93 8.65 -6.37 20.62
CA PHE A 93 9.99 -6.00 21.06
C PHE A 93 9.92 -5.41 22.48
N ASP A 94 11.01 -5.52 23.21
CA ASP A 94 11.23 -4.64 24.35
C ASP A 94 11.56 -3.21 23.90
N MET A 95 11.73 -2.31 24.84
CA MET A 95 12.00 -0.90 24.52
C MET A 95 13.40 -0.64 23.98
N ASP A 96 14.28 -1.63 24.06
CA ASP A 96 15.63 -1.59 23.46
C ASP A 96 15.64 -2.17 22.05
N GLY A 97 14.52 -2.73 21.58
CA GLY A 97 14.38 -3.32 20.26
C GLY A 97 14.72 -4.80 20.18
N THR A 98 14.82 -5.51 21.32
CA THR A 98 15.03 -6.95 21.37
C THR A 98 13.71 -7.68 21.16
N VAL A 99 13.69 -8.69 20.30
CA VAL A 99 12.50 -9.48 19.98
C VAL A 99 12.08 -10.32 21.19
N ILE A 100 10.82 -10.15 21.62
CA ILE A 100 10.18 -10.94 22.67
C ILE A 100 9.48 -12.15 22.07
N THR A 101 8.64 -11.92 21.07
CA THR A 101 7.87 -12.96 20.37
C THR A 101 7.43 -12.48 18.98
N ALA A 102 7.03 -13.41 18.12
CA ALA A 102 6.46 -13.14 16.81
C ALA A 102 5.44 -14.24 16.45
N ASN A 103 4.39 -13.90 15.70
CA ASN A 103 3.45 -14.89 15.20
C ASN A 103 3.97 -15.60 13.94
N GLU A 104 3.32 -16.71 13.57
CA GLU A 104 3.70 -17.51 12.41
C GLU A 104 3.59 -16.70 11.11
N THR A 105 2.61 -15.81 10.99
CA THR A 105 2.44 -14.94 9.82
C THR A 105 3.67 -14.06 9.60
N PHE A 106 4.17 -13.39 10.63
CA PHE A 106 5.37 -12.58 10.52
C PHE A 106 6.61 -13.43 10.22
N LEU A 107 6.76 -14.56 10.90
CA LEU A 107 7.89 -15.47 10.71
C LEU A 107 7.94 -16.01 9.26
N ASN A 108 6.80 -16.35 8.69
CA ASN A 108 6.70 -16.78 7.28
C ASN A 108 7.06 -15.65 6.30
N ILE A 109 6.62 -14.41 6.58
CA ILE A 109 6.96 -13.24 5.77
C ILE A 109 8.48 -13.03 5.74
N ILE A 110 9.15 -13.11 6.90
CA ILE A 110 10.58 -12.81 6.99
C ILE A 110 11.48 -14.03 6.74
N GLY A 111 10.91 -15.25 6.81
CA GLY A 111 11.58 -16.52 6.51
C GLY A 111 12.40 -17.09 7.66
N TYR A 112 12.22 -16.63 8.88
CA TYR A 112 12.89 -17.13 10.09
C TYR A 112 11.96 -17.96 10.95
N SER A 113 12.51 -18.82 11.81
CA SER A 113 11.78 -19.44 12.92
C SER A 113 11.81 -18.53 14.15
N LEU A 114 10.90 -18.77 15.11
CA LEU A 114 10.86 -18.01 16.36
C LEU A 114 12.17 -18.10 17.13
N ASP A 115 12.76 -19.28 17.21
CA ASP A 115 14.01 -19.52 17.94
C ASP A 115 15.20 -18.76 17.34
N GLU A 116 15.17 -18.49 16.04
CA GLU A 116 16.22 -17.72 15.35
C GLU A 116 16.11 -16.21 15.63
N VAL A 117 14.93 -15.69 15.91
CA VAL A 117 14.68 -14.25 16.10
C VAL A 117 14.52 -13.83 17.55
N LYS A 118 14.00 -14.70 18.42
CA LYS A 118 13.78 -14.41 19.84
C LYS A 118 15.08 -14.04 20.54
N GLY A 119 15.08 -12.93 21.26
CA GLY A 119 16.25 -12.39 21.94
C GLY A 119 17.26 -11.71 20.99
N LYS A 120 16.98 -11.64 19.68
CA LYS A 120 17.79 -10.86 18.74
C LYS A 120 17.25 -9.44 18.64
N HIS A 121 18.12 -8.51 18.27
CA HIS A 121 17.73 -7.11 18.13
C HIS A 121 17.09 -6.84 16.77
N HIS A 122 16.11 -5.93 16.69
CA HIS A 122 15.38 -5.52 15.49
C HIS A 122 16.28 -5.20 14.29
N ARG A 123 17.50 -4.69 14.52
CA ARG A 123 18.47 -4.37 13.46
C ARG A 123 18.79 -5.56 12.55
N MET A 124 18.61 -6.80 13.01
CA MET A 124 18.80 -7.99 12.18
C MET A 124 17.91 -8.02 10.93
N PHE A 125 16.79 -7.27 10.95
CA PHE A 125 15.87 -7.14 9.83
C PHE A 125 16.14 -5.89 8.98
N CYS A 126 17.19 -5.14 9.25
CA CYS A 126 17.53 -3.90 8.57
C CYS A 126 18.85 -4.08 7.81
N ASP A 127 19.05 -3.29 6.75
CA ASP A 127 20.39 -3.16 6.20
C ASP A 127 21.30 -2.35 7.12
N ASP A 128 22.61 -2.54 6.98
CA ASP A 128 23.59 -1.93 7.87
C ASP A 128 23.56 -0.40 7.79
N ALA A 129 23.37 0.15 6.58
CA ALA A 129 23.33 1.59 6.37
C ALA A 129 22.18 2.25 7.14
N TYR A 130 20.98 1.63 7.14
CA TYR A 130 19.85 2.13 7.91
C TYR A 130 20.03 1.89 9.40
N SER A 131 20.49 0.70 9.81
CA SER A 131 20.63 0.34 11.23
C SER A 131 21.65 1.18 12.00
N GLU A 132 22.61 1.79 11.29
CA GLU A 132 23.64 2.69 11.84
C GLU A 132 23.27 4.18 11.68
N SER A 133 22.17 4.50 11.04
CA SER A 133 21.75 5.86 10.75
C SER A 133 21.17 6.60 11.96
N ALA A 134 21.18 7.94 11.90
CA ALA A 134 20.48 8.80 12.86
C ALA A 134 18.96 8.55 12.81
N GLU A 135 18.41 8.29 11.62
CA GLU A 135 16.99 7.99 11.42
C GLU A 135 16.55 6.76 12.23
N TYR A 136 17.37 5.71 12.27
CA TYR A 136 17.09 4.52 13.09
C TYR A 136 17.10 4.81 14.58
N THR A 137 18.03 5.66 15.02
CA THR A 137 18.12 6.10 16.41
C THR A 137 16.91 6.92 16.82
N ASP A 138 16.50 7.87 15.97
CA ASP A 138 15.33 8.71 16.18
C ASP A 138 14.03 7.91 16.15
N PHE A 139 13.95 6.90 15.26
CA PHE A 139 12.83 5.96 15.20
C PHE A 139 12.59 5.27 16.55
N TRP A 140 13.62 4.70 17.16
CA TRP A 140 13.50 4.06 18.46
C TRP A 140 13.33 5.07 19.62
N ALA A 141 13.90 6.26 19.52
CA ALA A 141 13.67 7.34 20.49
C ALA A 141 12.20 7.77 20.51
N ALA A 142 11.56 7.90 19.35
CA ALA A 142 10.14 8.21 19.24
C ALA A 142 9.26 7.12 19.87
N LEU A 143 9.56 5.84 19.64
CA LEU A 143 8.84 4.73 20.26
C LEU A 143 8.98 4.75 21.79
N ARG A 144 10.18 5.02 22.32
CA ARG A 144 10.43 5.18 23.76
C ARG A 144 9.70 6.38 24.37
N SER A 145 9.45 7.42 23.59
CA SER A 145 8.62 8.55 24.03
C SER A 145 7.12 8.31 23.95
N GLY A 146 6.69 7.10 23.53
CA GLY A 146 5.28 6.74 23.39
C GLY A 146 4.66 7.09 22.04
N SER A 147 5.45 7.56 21.06
CA SER A 147 4.95 7.90 19.73
C SER A 147 4.99 6.68 18.80
N PHE A 148 3.87 6.34 18.16
CA PHE A 148 3.83 5.25 17.19
C PHE A 148 4.53 5.64 15.87
N GLN A 149 5.00 4.65 15.12
CA GLN A 149 5.61 4.83 13.81
C GLN A 149 4.82 4.03 12.76
N ARG A 150 4.59 4.63 11.59
CA ARG A 150 3.85 4.00 10.49
C ARG A 150 4.52 4.32 9.16
N GLY A 151 4.61 3.32 8.29
CA GLY A 151 5.16 3.52 6.96
C GLY A 151 5.34 2.23 6.18
N GLU A 152 6.01 2.34 5.05
CA GLU A 152 6.55 1.21 4.31
C GLU A 152 8.04 1.11 4.60
N PHE A 153 8.44 -0.08 5.02
CA PHE A 153 9.80 -0.33 5.51
C PHE A 153 10.42 -1.47 4.71
N LYS A 154 11.55 -1.20 4.10
CA LYS A 154 12.39 -2.25 3.54
C LYS A 154 13.02 -3.03 4.68
N ARG A 155 12.88 -4.35 4.65
CA ARG A 155 13.45 -5.25 5.65
C ARG A 155 14.19 -6.39 4.96
N ILE A 156 15.16 -6.92 5.67
CA ILE A 156 15.98 -8.04 5.22
C ILE A 156 15.52 -9.30 5.94
N GLY A 157 14.99 -10.23 5.20
CA GLY A 157 14.63 -11.56 5.68
C GLY A 157 15.81 -12.53 5.64
N LYS A 158 15.52 -13.77 5.94
CA LYS A 158 16.51 -14.86 5.92
C LYS A 158 17.16 -14.96 4.54
N ASN A 159 18.46 -15.25 4.52
CA ASN A 159 19.28 -15.36 3.31
C ASN A 159 19.36 -14.07 2.48
N GLY A 160 19.20 -12.91 3.09
CA GLY A 160 19.31 -11.61 2.42
C GLY A 160 18.09 -11.23 1.56
N ARG A 161 16.96 -11.95 1.69
CA ARG A 161 15.74 -11.64 0.93
C ARG A 161 15.17 -10.28 1.33
N GLU A 162 15.08 -9.37 0.39
CA GLU A 162 14.40 -8.09 0.61
C GLU A 162 12.89 -8.26 0.66
N VAL A 163 12.27 -7.69 1.67
CA VAL A 163 10.82 -7.67 1.90
C VAL A 163 10.39 -6.23 2.14
N LEU A 164 9.36 -5.77 1.45
CA LEU A 164 8.75 -4.47 1.70
C LEU A 164 7.54 -4.68 2.59
N LEU A 165 7.63 -4.16 3.81
CA LEU A 165 6.56 -4.27 4.81
C LEU A 165 5.84 -2.95 4.96
N ARG A 166 4.51 -2.95 4.79
CA ARG A 166 3.67 -1.88 5.29
C ARG A 166 3.39 -2.18 6.75
N ALA A 167 3.87 -1.35 7.65
CA ALA A 167 3.83 -1.66 9.07
C ALA A 167 3.52 -0.46 9.96
N THR A 168 2.99 -0.79 11.15
CA THR A 168 2.88 0.11 12.29
C THR A 168 3.62 -0.47 13.47
N TYR A 169 4.35 0.38 14.19
CA TYR A 169 5.04 0.06 15.44
C TYR A 169 4.35 0.85 16.54
N ASN A 170 3.73 0.16 17.47
CA ASN A 170 2.86 0.76 18.47
C ASN A 170 3.41 0.48 19.87
N PRO A 171 3.75 1.52 20.66
CA PRO A 171 4.11 1.32 22.05
C PRO A 171 2.94 0.74 22.87
N ILE A 172 3.24 -0.25 23.69
CA ILE A 172 2.32 -0.81 24.69
C ILE A 172 2.66 -0.21 26.02
N PHE A 173 1.66 0.32 26.72
CA PHE A 173 1.81 1.02 27.98
C PHE A 173 1.44 0.14 29.18
N ASN A 174 2.09 0.36 30.32
CA ASN A 174 1.71 -0.21 31.59
C ASN A 174 0.59 0.61 32.28
N LEU A 175 0.21 0.20 33.50
CA LEU A 175 -0.82 0.89 34.30
C LEU A 175 -0.43 2.31 34.76
N LYS A 176 0.82 2.73 34.52
CA LYS A 176 1.33 4.08 34.83
C LYS A 176 1.53 4.93 33.59
N ASP A 177 0.96 4.51 32.46
CA ASP A 177 1.13 5.15 31.16
C ASP A 177 2.61 5.24 30.69
N GLU A 178 3.46 4.31 31.13
CA GLU A 178 4.83 4.22 30.67
C GLU A 178 4.93 3.17 29.55
N PRO A 179 5.60 3.47 28.41
CA PRO A 179 5.77 2.49 27.35
C PRO A 179 6.74 1.39 27.80
N VAL A 180 6.31 0.12 27.70
CA VAL A 180 7.07 -1.05 28.18
C VAL A 180 7.44 -2.03 27.09
N ARG A 181 6.73 -2.00 25.96
CA ARG A 181 6.98 -2.86 24.78
C ARG A 181 6.56 -2.15 23.51
N VAL A 182 6.98 -2.69 22.38
CA VAL A 182 6.54 -2.26 21.05
C VAL A 182 5.90 -3.44 20.34
N LEU A 183 4.64 -3.29 19.92
CA LEU A 183 3.95 -4.22 19.02
C LEU A 183 4.06 -3.69 17.59
N LYS A 184 4.72 -4.45 16.72
CA LYS A 184 4.69 -4.21 15.29
C LYS A 184 3.61 -5.08 14.65
N ILE A 185 2.80 -4.45 13.81
CA ILE A 185 1.83 -5.12 12.93
C ILE A 185 2.27 -4.82 11.49
N ALA A 186 2.36 -5.84 10.65
CA ALA A 186 2.94 -5.72 9.32
C ALA A 186 2.27 -6.60 8.27
N ASP A 187 2.18 -6.07 7.06
CA ASP A 187 1.76 -6.77 5.86
C ASP A 187 2.89 -6.76 4.83
N ASP A 188 3.11 -7.87 4.14
CA ASP A 188 4.05 -7.95 3.00
C ASP A 188 3.38 -7.35 1.76
N VAL A 189 3.87 -6.21 1.31
CA VAL A 189 3.39 -5.50 0.11
C VAL A 189 4.37 -5.63 -1.06
N SER A 190 5.37 -6.49 -0.98
CA SER A 190 6.43 -6.65 -1.98
C SER A 190 5.87 -7.01 -3.37
N THR A 191 4.91 -7.93 -3.42
CA THR A 191 4.28 -8.36 -4.68
C THR A 191 3.40 -7.27 -5.26
N GLN A 192 2.60 -6.61 -4.42
CA GLN A 192 1.74 -5.51 -4.84
C GLN A 192 2.58 -4.37 -5.45
N ARG A 193 3.67 -3.96 -4.77
CA ARG A 193 4.56 -2.89 -5.26
C ARG A 193 5.25 -3.25 -6.58
N ARG A 194 5.68 -4.51 -6.71
CA ARG A 194 6.26 -4.97 -7.99
C ARG A 194 5.26 -4.85 -9.14
N MET A 195 4.04 -5.29 -8.94
CA MET A 195 2.97 -5.20 -9.96
C MET A 195 2.63 -3.75 -10.28
N GLU A 196 2.55 -2.87 -9.30
CA GLU A 196 2.32 -1.43 -9.50
C GLU A 196 3.45 -0.81 -10.34
N ASN A 197 4.71 -1.07 -9.98
CA ASN A 197 5.88 -0.55 -10.71
C ASN A 197 5.97 -1.12 -12.14
N GLU A 198 5.64 -2.40 -12.34
CA GLU A 198 5.58 -3.00 -13.68
C GLU A 198 4.49 -2.37 -14.54
N ARG A 199 3.32 -2.13 -13.95
CA ARG A 199 2.21 -1.45 -14.63
C ARG A 199 2.56 -0.02 -15.02
N GLU A 200 3.20 0.73 -14.13
CA GLU A 200 3.68 2.08 -14.42
C GLU A 200 4.71 2.09 -15.55
N LYS A 201 5.67 1.15 -15.52
CA LYS A 201 6.65 0.99 -16.61
C LYS A 201 5.98 0.66 -17.94
N GLN A 202 5.01 -0.25 -17.94
CA GLN A 202 4.26 -0.60 -19.15
C GLN A 202 3.49 0.60 -19.70
N GLN A 203 2.84 1.38 -18.83
CA GLN A 203 2.13 2.60 -19.22
C GLN A 203 3.09 3.63 -19.83
N THR A 204 4.26 3.82 -19.24
CA THR A 204 5.30 4.73 -19.77
C THR A 204 5.77 4.25 -21.14
N LEU A 205 6.07 2.96 -21.30
CA LEU A 205 6.48 2.39 -22.59
C LEU A 205 5.39 2.55 -23.67
N ILE A 206 4.13 2.33 -23.32
CA ILE A 206 3.01 2.54 -24.26
C ILE A 206 2.94 4.01 -24.67
N MET A 207 3.13 4.95 -23.74
CA MET A 207 3.17 6.37 -24.04
C MET A 207 4.34 6.74 -24.95
N GLU A 208 5.54 6.23 -24.68
CA GLU A 208 6.73 6.46 -25.53
C GLU A 208 6.53 5.89 -26.94
N MET A 209 5.96 4.70 -27.07
CA MET A 209 5.68 4.07 -28.36
C MET A 209 4.53 4.77 -29.13
N SER A 210 3.63 5.47 -28.44
CA SER A 210 2.45 6.11 -29.04
C SER A 210 2.74 7.47 -29.69
N THR A 211 3.98 7.98 -29.59
CA THR A 211 4.41 9.27 -30.15
C THR A 211 5.80 9.19 -30.75
N PRO A 212 6.04 8.31 -31.76
CA PRO A 212 7.36 8.18 -32.36
C PRO A 212 7.66 9.42 -33.23
N VAL A 213 8.75 10.12 -32.90
CA VAL A 213 9.31 11.12 -33.83
C VAL A 213 10.19 10.38 -34.83
N MET A 214 9.82 10.42 -36.10
CA MET A 214 10.49 9.71 -37.19
C MET A 214 11.18 10.70 -38.13
N GLN A 215 12.37 10.36 -38.59
CA GLN A 215 13.01 11.08 -39.69
C GLN A 215 12.38 10.61 -41.00
N LEU A 216 11.72 11.53 -41.74
CA LEU A 216 11.17 11.25 -43.05
C LEU A 216 12.19 11.48 -44.14
N TRP A 217 13.03 12.51 -43.96
CA TRP A 217 14.07 12.91 -44.91
C TRP A 217 15.14 13.71 -44.17
N ASP A 218 16.25 13.99 -44.80
CA ASP A 218 17.24 14.88 -44.21
C ASP A 218 16.61 16.21 -43.83
N ASN A 219 16.77 16.61 -42.58
CA ASN A 219 16.19 17.82 -41.98
C ASN A 219 14.66 17.86 -41.88
N ILE A 220 13.93 16.75 -42.15
CA ILE A 220 12.47 16.67 -42.00
C ILE A 220 12.11 15.57 -40.99
N LEU A 221 11.45 15.95 -39.94
CA LEU A 221 10.87 15.02 -38.95
C LEU A 221 9.34 14.93 -39.09
N LEU A 222 8.81 13.76 -38.81
CA LEU A 222 7.37 13.51 -38.66
C LEU A 222 7.08 13.12 -37.23
N LEU A 223 6.07 13.73 -36.64
CA LEU A 223 5.51 13.42 -35.36
C LEU A 223 3.99 13.15 -35.51
N PRO A 224 3.58 11.89 -35.66
CA PRO A 224 2.15 11.55 -35.65
C PRO A 224 1.61 11.58 -34.26
N VAL A 225 0.51 12.30 -34.03
CA VAL A 225 -0.22 12.35 -32.78
C VAL A 225 -1.51 11.55 -32.93
N VAL A 226 -1.63 10.45 -32.19
CA VAL A 226 -2.77 9.53 -32.30
C VAL A 226 -3.43 9.35 -30.94
N GLY A 227 -4.77 9.41 -30.87
CA GLY A 227 -5.55 9.22 -29.66
C GLY A 227 -5.68 10.48 -28.80
N LEU A 228 -6.08 10.28 -27.53
CA LEU A 228 -6.30 11.39 -26.59
C LEU A 228 -4.98 12.06 -26.23
N VAL A 229 -4.99 13.39 -26.19
CA VAL A 229 -3.84 14.23 -25.86
C VAL A 229 -4.13 14.94 -24.55
N ASP A 230 -3.45 14.53 -23.49
CA ASP A 230 -3.49 15.18 -22.16
C ASP A 230 -2.21 15.99 -21.89
N SER A 231 -2.19 16.72 -20.80
CA SER A 231 -1.05 17.61 -20.47
C SER A 231 0.28 16.85 -20.27
N LYS A 232 0.25 15.62 -19.71
CA LYS A 232 1.45 14.80 -19.53
C LYS A 232 2.01 14.34 -20.87
N ARG A 233 1.12 13.89 -21.73
CA ARG A 233 1.49 13.44 -23.08
C ARG A 233 2.05 14.58 -23.93
N VAL A 234 1.48 15.77 -23.82
CA VAL A 234 2.00 16.96 -24.53
C VAL A 234 3.40 17.29 -24.07
N GLN A 235 3.67 17.25 -22.79
CA GLN A 235 5.00 17.49 -22.27
C GLN A 235 6.01 16.50 -22.84
N LEU A 236 5.68 15.21 -22.87
CA LEU A 236 6.52 14.17 -23.46
C LEU A 236 6.72 14.38 -24.97
N ILE A 237 5.65 14.74 -25.70
CA ILE A 237 5.71 15.08 -27.11
C ILE A 237 6.69 16.23 -27.34
N MET A 238 6.59 17.29 -26.54
CA MET A 238 7.44 18.46 -26.63
C MET A 238 8.91 18.10 -26.38
N GLU A 239 9.19 17.44 -25.26
CA GLU A 239 10.55 17.02 -24.89
C GLU A 239 11.18 16.14 -25.99
N THR A 240 10.42 15.14 -26.45
CA THR A 240 10.89 14.22 -27.50
C THR A 240 11.13 14.97 -28.84
N ALA A 241 10.21 15.86 -29.24
CA ALA A 241 10.35 16.62 -30.46
C ALA A 241 11.59 17.54 -30.41
N LEU A 242 11.80 18.28 -29.32
CA LEU A 242 12.93 19.18 -29.17
C LEU A 242 14.26 18.41 -29.17
N GLN A 243 14.32 17.27 -28.46
CA GLN A 243 15.52 16.43 -28.48
C GLN A 243 15.83 15.89 -29.87
N LYS A 244 14.80 15.39 -30.60
CA LYS A 244 14.99 14.88 -31.97
C LYS A 244 15.32 15.96 -32.97
N ILE A 245 14.82 17.19 -32.84
CA ILE A 245 15.22 18.33 -33.63
C ILE A 245 16.71 18.60 -33.45
N LEU A 246 17.22 18.52 -32.25
CA LEU A 246 18.65 18.70 -31.97
C LEU A 246 19.49 17.55 -32.54
N ASP A 247 19.09 16.29 -32.29
CA ASP A 247 19.79 15.08 -32.73
C ASP A 247 19.96 15.04 -34.26
N TYR A 248 18.89 15.40 -35.00
CA TYR A 248 18.83 15.33 -36.46
C TYR A 248 19.05 16.66 -37.14
N GLN A 249 19.31 17.74 -36.39
CA GLN A 249 19.43 19.11 -36.91
C GLN A 249 18.28 19.49 -37.86
N ALA A 250 17.06 19.08 -37.46
CA ALA A 250 15.89 19.21 -38.31
C ALA A 250 15.48 20.67 -38.51
N LYS A 251 15.17 21.03 -39.75
CA LYS A 251 14.65 22.35 -40.11
C LYS A 251 13.14 22.40 -40.19
N LEU A 252 12.52 21.23 -40.36
CA LEU A 252 11.08 21.08 -40.53
C LEU A 252 10.58 19.92 -39.67
N LEU A 253 9.48 20.17 -38.96
CA LEU A 253 8.75 19.18 -38.17
C LEU A 253 7.31 19.12 -38.68
N ILE A 254 6.87 17.99 -39.19
CA ILE A 254 5.49 17.75 -39.56
C ILE A 254 4.80 17.16 -38.33
N LEU A 255 3.82 17.89 -37.78
CA LEU A 255 2.98 17.46 -36.68
C LEU A 255 1.64 16.99 -37.25
N ASP A 256 1.45 15.69 -37.39
CA ASP A 256 0.23 15.11 -37.94
C ASP A 256 -0.75 14.76 -36.86
N ILE A 257 -1.91 15.45 -36.85
CA ILE A 257 -2.97 15.30 -35.85
C ILE A 257 -4.20 14.58 -36.40
N GLN A 258 -4.11 13.90 -37.51
CA GLN A 258 -5.23 13.18 -38.13
C GLN A 258 -5.80 12.09 -37.16
N GLY A 259 -4.97 11.54 -36.28
CA GLY A 259 -5.34 10.54 -35.28
C GLY A 259 -5.92 11.11 -33.99
N VAL A 260 -6.11 12.43 -33.86
CA VAL A 260 -6.65 13.07 -32.66
C VAL A 260 -8.18 13.17 -32.79
N PRO A 261 -8.96 12.52 -31.90
CA PRO A 261 -10.41 12.45 -32.06
C PRO A 261 -11.14 13.75 -31.72
N ALA A 262 -10.57 14.59 -30.85
CA ALA A 262 -11.13 15.87 -30.44
C ALA A 262 -10.04 16.83 -29.97
N VAL A 263 -10.23 18.10 -30.21
CA VAL A 263 -9.36 19.18 -29.74
C VAL A 263 -10.17 20.14 -28.89
N ASP A 264 -9.85 20.24 -27.61
CA ASP A 264 -10.36 21.29 -26.73
C ASP A 264 -9.37 22.47 -26.68
N SER A 265 -9.71 23.50 -25.92
CA SER A 265 -8.85 24.68 -25.76
C SER A 265 -7.48 24.36 -25.14
N ALA A 266 -7.40 23.34 -24.28
CA ALA A 266 -6.14 22.92 -23.66
C ALA A 266 -5.23 22.26 -24.72
N VAL A 267 -5.76 21.31 -25.49
CA VAL A 267 -5.02 20.63 -26.57
C VAL A 267 -4.54 21.63 -27.63
N ALA A 268 -5.40 22.56 -28.03
CA ALA A 268 -5.01 23.60 -29.01
C ALA A 268 -3.89 24.50 -28.48
N ASN A 269 -3.98 24.94 -27.23
CA ASN A 269 -2.89 25.72 -26.61
C ASN A 269 -1.59 24.93 -26.53
N HIS A 270 -1.67 23.63 -26.28
CA HIS A 270 -0.49 22.77 -26.25
C HIS A 270 0.17 22.63 -27.64
N LEU A 271 -0.62 22.46 -28.69
CA LEU A 271 -0.09 22.44 -30.05
C LEU A 271 0.63 23.75 -30.39
N ILE A 272 0.03 24.89 -29.98
CA ILE A 272 0.67 26.21 -30.13
C ILE A 272 1.99 26.31 -29.38
N GLN A 273 2.05 25.76 -28.14
CA GLN A 273 3.29 25.75 -27.36
C GLN A 273 4.39 24.92 -28.04
N ILE A 274 4.08 23.74 -28.57
CA ILE A 274 5.02 22.90 -29.29
C ILE A 274 5.58 23.65 -30.47
N THR A 275 4.73 24.26 -31.30
CA THR A 275 5.18 24.99 -32.50
C THR A 275 6.01 26.24 -32.16
N LYS A 276 5.71 26.91 -31.04
CA LYS A 276 6.55 28.03 -30.57
C LYS A 276 7.91 27.54 -30.08
N ALA A 277 7.96 26.45 -29.33
CA ALA A 277 9.20 25.90 -28.79
C ALA A 277 10.12 25.41 -29.91
N THR A 278 9.59 24.68 -30.89
CA THR A 278 10.36 24.22 -32.05
C THR A 278 10.92 25.36 -32.90
N ARG A 279 10.13 26.45 -33.04
CA ARG A 279 10.57 27.67 -33.78
C ARG A 279 11.74 28.37 -33.09
N LEU A 280 11.77 28.37 -31.73
CA LEU A 280 12.92 28.92 -31.00
C LEU A 280 14.21 28.16 -31.27
N MET A 281 14.13 26.89 -31.65
CA MET A 281 15.26 26.06 -32.06
C MET A 281 15.58 26.17 -33.57
N GLY A 282 14.91 27.08 -34.29
CA GLY A 282 15.11 27.24 -35.72
C GLY A 282 14.41 26.20 -36.60
N CYS A 283 13.52 25.39 -36.01
CA CYS A 283 12.74 24.39 -36.74
C CYS A 283 11.32 24.91 -37.00
N THR A 284 10.88 24.88 -38.25
CA THR A 284 9.51 25.27 -38.63
C THR A 284 8.58 24.07 -38.48
N SER A 285 7.52 24.22 -37.67
CA SER A 285 6.49 23.19 -37.54
C SER A 285 5.36 23.40 -38.55
N ILE A 286 4.88 22.29 -39.11
CA ILE A 286 3.77 22.21 -40.03
C ILE A 286 2.74 21.28 -39.42
N VAL A 287 1.53 21.77 -39.17
CA VAL A 287 0.43 20.95 -38.67
C VAL A 287 -0.38 20.37 -39.82
N THR A 288 -0.59 19.06 -39.82
CA THR A 288 -1.36 18.35 -40.87
C THR A 288 -2.49 17.55 -40.26
N GLY A 289 -3.50 17.20 -41.06
CA GLY A 289 -4.58 16.31 -40.62
C GLY A 289 -5.63 16.99 -39.72
N ILE A 290 -5.81 18.31 -39.84
CA ILE A 290 -6.86 19.05 -39.14
C ILE A 290 -8.20 18.69 -39.77
N SER A 291 -9.05 17.97 -39.00
CA SER A 291 -10.40 17.62 -39.47
C SER A 291 -11.33 18.83 -39.47
N PRO A 292 -12.47 18.76 -40.21
CA PRO A 292 -13.48 19.82 -40.17
C PRO A 292 -14.00 20.10 -38.76
N GLU A 293 -14.18 19.06 -37.96
CA GLU A 293 -14.64 19.16 -36.57
C GLU A 293 -13.62 19.91 -35.70
N ILE A 294 -12.34 19.59 -35.85
CA ILE A 294 -11.26 20.27 -35.16
C ILE A 294 -11.19 21.73 -35.59
N SER A 295 -11.30 22.00 -36.89
CA SER A 295 -11.30 23.36 -37.43
C SER A 295 -12.43 24.22 -36.87
N GLN A 296 -13.65 23.64 -36.79
CA GLN A 296 -14.81 24.31 -36.25
C GLN A 296 -14.66 24.55 -34.74
N ALA A 297 -14.13 23.57 -34.01
CA ALA A 297 -13.84 23.72 -32.56
C ALA A 297 -12.84 24.85 -32.30
N LEU A 298 -11.75 24.93 -33.05
CA LEU A 298 -10.74 25.97 -32.91
C LEU A 298 -11.32 27.39 -33.17
N VAL A 299 -12.15 27.52 -34.19
CA VAL A 299 -12.82 28.80 -34.52
C VAL A 299 -13.82 29.18 -33.39
N ASN A 300 -14.62 28.24 -32.93
CA ASN A 300 -15.60 28.47 -31.87
C ASN A 300 -14.94 28.84 -30.53
N LEU A 301 -13.75 28.31 -30.27
CA LEU A 301 -12.95 28.62 -29.08
C LEU A 301 -12.20 29.94 -29.18
N GLY A 302 -12.27 30.63 -30.35
CA GLY A 302 -11.54 31.88 -30.60
C GLY A 302 -10.01 31.70 -30.61
N ILE A 303 -9.54 30.48 -30.91
CA ILE A 303 -8.12 30.16 -30.91
C ILE A 303 -7.52 30.58 -32.27
N ASP A 304 -6.68 31.57 -32.22
CA ASP A 304 -5.88 31.97 -33.39
C ASP A 304 -4.61 31.11 -33.45
N LEU A 305 -4.52 30.25 -34.46
CA LEU A 305 -3.31 29.50 -34.76
C LEU A 305 -2.16 30.39 -35.20
N GLY A 306 -2.41 31.66 -35.46
CA GLY A 306 -1.42 32.67 -35.74
C GLY A 306 -0.52 32.32 -36.94
N ASN A 307 0.78 32.32 -36.71
CA ASN A 307 1.79 32.00 -37.72
C ASN A 307 2.11 30.49 -37.81
N ILE A 308 1.19 29.60 -37.40
CA ILE A 308 1.39 28.16 -37.54
C ILE A 308 1.10 27.76 -39.00
N GLN A 309 2.05 27.14 -39.62
CA GLN A 309 1.88 26.61 -40.97
C GLN A 309 0.99 25.38 -40.93
N THR A 310 -0.11 25.36 -41.66
CA THR A 310 -1.04 24.23 -41.74
C THR A 310 -1.11 23.69 -43.16
N GLN A 311 -1.32 22.38 -43.28
CA GLN A 311 -1.59 21.68 -44.53
C GLN A 311 -2.75 20.68 -44.33
N ALA A 312 -3.53 20.45 -45.38
CA ALA A 312 -4.73 19.60 -45.23
C ALA A 312 -4.38 18.14 -44.93
N THR A 313 -3.39 17.59 -45.62
CA THR A 313 -2.99 16.20 -45.50
C THR A 313 -1.50 16.06 -45.18
N LEU A 314 -1.11 14.90 -44.67
CA LEU A 314 0.32 14.56 -44.47
C LEU A 314 1.07 14.63 -45.79
N LYS A 315 0.48 14.20 -46.92
CA LYS A 315 1.07 14.28 -48.24
C LYS A 315 1.41 15.73 -48.63
N ASP A 316 0.49 16.66 -48.37
CA ASP A 316 0.70 18.07 -48.66
C ASP A 316 1.77 18.66 -47.75
N GLY A 317 1.80 18.26 -46.47
CA GLY A 317 2.84 18.63 -45.53
C GLY A 317 4.24 18.16 -45.95
N VAL A 318 4.36 16.94 -46.44
CA VAL A 318 5.64 16.40 -46.99
C VAL A 318 6.04 17.17 -48.24
N SER A 319 5.12 17.38 -49.16
CA SER A 319 5.40 18.13 -50.41
C SER A 319 5.85 19.56 -50.12
N PHE A 320 5.17 20.24 -49.20
CA PHE A 320 5.56 21.56 -48.74
C PHE A 320 6.94 21.58 -48.09
N SER A 321 7.22 20.57 -47.23
CA SER A 321 8.51 20.43 -46.55
C SER A 321 9.67 20.26 -47.54
N LEU A 322 9.51 19.40 -48.55
CA LEU A 322 10.51 19.19 -49.60
C LEU A 322 10.72 20.45 -50.43
N ALA A 323 9.64 21.15 -50.79
CA ALA A 323 9.73 22.42 -51.56
C ALA A 323 10.49 23.49 -50.77
N ASN A 324 10.28 23.58 -49.45
CA ASN A 324 11.03 24.51 -48.58
C ASN A 324 12.54 24.21 -48.52
N LEU A 325 12.94 22.97 -48.73
CA LEU A 325 14.35 22.57 -48.82
C LEU A 325 14.91 22.65 -50.24
N GLY A 326 14.14 23.21 -51.19
CA GLY A 326 14.55 23.34 -52.57
C GLY A 326 14.46 22.04 -53.38
N MET A 327 13.77 21.03 -52.88
CA MET A 327 13.58 19.73 -53.55
C MET A 327 12.21 19.68 -54.24
N LYS A 328 12.12 18.97 -55.37
CA LYS A 328 10.87 18.70 -56.10
C LYS A 328 10.65 17.21 -56.23
N LEU A 329 9.45 16.75 -55.92
CA LEU A 329 9.03 15.38 -56.24
C LEU A 329 8.79 15.29 -57.76
N HIS A 330 9.52 14.42 -58.45
CA HIS A 330 9.24 14.06 -59.83
C HIS A 330 8.55 12.69 -59.84
N GLN A 331 7.44 12.64 -60.56
CA GLN A 331 6.78 11.35 -60.80
C GLN A 331 7.60 10.63 -61.90
N ILE A 332 8.30 9.57 -61.53
CA ILE A 332 8.96 8.69 -62.51
C ILE A 332 7.88 7.76 -63.01
N ASN A 333 7.41 7.95 -64.25
CA ASN A 333 6.66 6.92 -64.95
C ASN A 333 7.63 5.77 -65.24
N VAL A 334 7.56 4.72 -64.48
CA VAL A 334 8.22 3.44 -64.82
C VAL A 334 7.24 2.78 -65.78
N ASP A 335 7.43 3.02 -67.08
CA ASP A 335 6.82 2.21 -68.12
C ASP A 335 7.37 0.79 -67.94
N ALA A 336 6.43 -0.16 -67.68
CA ALA A 336 6.69 -1.57 -67.49
C ALA A 336 6.96 -2.26 -68.82
#